data_8e7d157dd5aefc84db78e0700d5089be
#
_entry.id   8e7d157dd5aefc84db78e0700d5089be
#
_cell.length_a   1.000
_cell.length_b   1.000
_cell.length_c   1.000
_cell.angle_alpha   90.00
_cell.angle_beta   90.00
_cell.angle_gamma   90.00
#
_symmetry.space_group_name_H-M   'P 1'
#
loop_
_entity.id
_entity.type
_entity.pdbx_description
1 polymer ?
#
loop_
_entity_poly.entity_id
_entity_poly.type
_entity_poly.pdbx_seq_one_letter_code
_entity_poly.pdbx_strand_id
1 'polypeptide(L)'
;MSKVVERWKETLEIPVIMAPMFLINNPRMVIEACKAGIIGTFPVLNARTTPILEEWLQQITNELEREKEKNPKRSPAPWGVNFIVHRSNHRYVDDLALIEKYQPPLVITSLGDPRPVVEVVHAYGGVVFSDVTTIKHAKKAIEKGADGLVLVAAGAGGHGGTYNPISFVHEVREFFAGPLALAGGLTKGVDILLAEMAGADFAYIGTRFIPAVESQAQGEYKRAILEASIQDILYTDAFTGIPANYLLQSI
;
A
#
# COMPACT_ATOMS: atom_id res chain seq x y z
N MET A 1 -9.44 13.76 -10.53
CA MET A 1 -9.38 12.73 -9.47
C MET A 1 -10.60 11.82 -9.59
N SER A 2 -10.49 10.52 -9.34
CA SER A 2 -11.66 9.63 -9.30
C SER A 2 -12.60 10.09 -8.17
N LYS A 3 -13.91 10.23 -8.46
CA LYS A 3 -14.92 10.58 -7.43
C LYS A 3 -14.92 9.65 -6.21
N VAL A 4 -14.44 8.43 -6.40
CA VAL A 4 -14.29 7.42 -5.32
C VAL A 4 -13.20 7.85 -4.36
N VAL A 5 -12.02 8.26 -4.87
CA VAL A 5 -10.88 8.69 -4.06
C VAL A 5 -11.16 10.01 -3.34
N GLU A 6 -11.90 10.93 -3.96
CA GLU A 6 -12.35 12.16 -3.29
C GLU A 6 -13.21 11.85 -2.06
N ARG A 7 -14.18 10.93 -2.21
CA ARG A 7 -14.98 10.45 -1.07
C ARG A 7 -14.14 9.80 0.03
N TRP A 8 -13.10 9.05 -0.33
CA TRP A 8 -12.23 8.47 0.69
C TRP A 8 -11.56 9.55 1.52
N LYS A 9 -11.01 10.59 0.88
CA LYS A 9 -10.37 11.71 1.60
C LYS A 9 -11.32 12.42 2.56
N GLU A 10 -12.61 12.50 2.25
CA GLU A 10 -13.62 13.09 3.13
C GLU A 10 -13.97 12.18 4.34
N THR A 11 -13.75 10.87 4.22
CA THR A 11 -14.14 9.89 5.28
C THR A 11 -12.96 9.42 6.14
N LEU A 12 -11.72 9.64 5.70
CA LEU A 12 -10.53 9.27 6.47
C LEU A 12 -10.29 10.25 7.61
N GLU A 13 -9.87 9.73 8.77
CA GLU A 13 -9.41 10.55 9.89
C GLU A 13 -8.10 11.29 9.54
N ILE A 14 -7.23 10.61 8.81
CA ILE A 14 -5.99 11.16 8.24
C ILE A 14 -5.73 10.51 6.88
N PRO A 15 -5.13 11.21 5.91
CA PRO A 15 -4.91 10.70 4.57
C PRO A 15 -3.70 9.74 4.51
N VAL A 16 -3.83 8.60 5.15
CA VAL A 16 -2.78 7.57 5.24
C VAL A 16 -3.25 6.27 4.63
N ILE A 17 -2.35 5.66 3.86
CA ILE A 17 -2.42 4.25 3.45
C ILE A 17 -1.37 3.48 4.25
N MET A 18 -1.78 2.52 5.05
CA MET A 18 -0.87 1.54 5.65
C MET A 18 -0.31 0.67 4.54
N ALA A 19 0.98 0.81 4.24
CA ALA A 19 1.64 0.10 3.16
C ALA A 19 1.55 -1.43 3.32
N PRO A 20 1.35 -2.18 2.23
CA PRO A 20 1.45 -3.63 2.26
C PRO A 20 2.89 -4.07 2.47
N MET A 21 3.15 -4.81 3.53
CA MET A 21 4.49 -5.29 3.92
C MET A 21 4.51 -6.82 3.94
N PHE A 22 5.47 -7.40 3.20
CA PHE A 22 5.61 -8.85 3.11
C PHE A 22 5.88 -9.47 4.49
N LEU A 23 5.14 -10.53 4.82
CA LEU A 23 5.19 -11.25 6.10
C LEU A 23 4.81 -10.44 7.36
N ILE A 24 4.34 -9.23 7.20
CA ILE A 24 3.99 -8.31 8.30
C ILE A 24 2.48 -8.13 8.43
N ASN A 25 1.85 -7.72 7.32
CA ASN A 25 0.41 -7.45 7.33
C ASN A 25 -0.41 -8.75 7.30
N ASN A 26 -1.52 -8.69 8.01
CA ASN A 26 -2.52 -9.75 8.11
C ASN A 26 -3.92 -9.13 8.20
N PRO A 27 -5.02 -9.90 8.18
CA PRO A 27 -6.38 -9.37 8.27
C PRO A 27 -6.62 -8.47 9.48
N ARG A 28 -6.09 -8.82 10.65
CA ARG A 28 -6.26 -8.02 11.87
C ARG A 28 -5.68 -6.62 11.73
N MET A 29 -4.48 -6.49 11.16
CA MET A 29 -3.88 -5.17 10.89
C MET A 29 -4.74 -4.34 9.93
N VAL A 30 -5.25 -4.95 8.86
CA VAL A 30 -6.11 -4.26 7.88
C VAL A 30 -7.39 -3.79 8.54
N ILE A 31 -8.07 -4.67 9.27
CA ILE A 31 -9.32 -4.36 9.96
C ILE A 31 -9.14 -3.20 10.95
N GLU A 32 -8.12 -3.29 11.81
CA GLU A 32 -7.89 -2.25 12.83
C GLU A 32 -7.44 -0.92 12.21
N ALA A 33 -6.65 -0.94 11.12
CA ALA A 33 -6.32 0.26 10.35
C ALA A 33 -7.58 0.93 9.79
N CYS A 34 -8.48 0.16 9.17
CA CYS A 34 -9.73 0.69 8.62
C CYS A 34 -10.66 1.23 9.71
N LYS A 35 -10.78 0.55 10.85
CA LYS A 35 -11.53 1.04 12.03
C LYS A 35 -10.93 2.32 12.61
N ALA A 36 -9.61 2.47 12.55
CA ALA A 36 -8.91 3.67 12.98
C ALA A 36 -9.06 4.86 12.00
N GLY A 37 -9.67 4.64 10.83
CA GLY A 37 -9.92 5.70 9.84
C GLY A 37 -8.77 5.94 8.87
N ILE A 38 -7.93 4.94 8.63
CA ILE A 38 -6.89 4.95 7.58
C ILE A 38 -7.08 3.76 6.64
N ILE A 39 -6.59 3.86 5.40
CA ILE A 39 -6.69 2.76 4.43
C ILE A 39 -5.75 1.62 4.86
N GLY A 40 -6.32 0.48 5.20
CA GLY A 40 -5.58 -0.74 5.54
C GLY A 40 -5.28 -1.58 4.30
N THR A 41 -4.02 -1.99 4.11
CA THR A 41 -3.67 -2.85 2.97
C THR A 41 -2.78 -4.03 3.37
N PHE A 42 -2.75 -5.09 2.56
CA PHE A 42 -1.84 -6.22 2.72
C PHE A 42 -1.41 -6.81 1.37
N PRO A 43 -0.22 -7.44 1.28
CA PRO A 43 0.18 -8.18 0.10
C PRO A 43 -0.61 -9.49 -0.01
N VAL A 44 -1.22 -9.77 -1.15
CA VAL A 44 -1.94 -11.02 -1.42
C VAL A 44 -1.07 -12.25 -1.11
N LEU A 45 0.23 -12.18 -1.39
CA LEU A 45 1.18 -13.27 -1.16
C LEU A 45 1.52 -13.53 0.32
N ASN A 46 1.07 -12.69 1.25
CA ASN A 46 1.17 -12.96 2.70
C ASN A 46 0.28 -14.14 3.10
N ALA A 47 -0.89 -14.27 2.48
CA ALA A 47 -1.67 -15.50 2.51
C ALA A 47 -0.94 -16.54 1.66
N ARG A 48 -0.33 -17.54 2.29
CA ARG A 48 0.63 -18.45 1.64
C ARG A 48 0.02 -19.37 0.58
N THR A 49 -1.30 -19.51 0.57
CA THR A 49 -2.07 -20.28 -0.41
C THR A 49 -3.33 -19.53 -0.80
N THR A 50 -3.90 -19.84 -1.96
CA THR A 50 -5.16 -19.24 -2.42
C THR A 50 -6.34 -19.51 -1.46
N PRO A 51 -6.53 -20.69 -0.85
CA PRO A 51 -7.55 -20.89 0.18
C PRO A 51 -7.36 -19.99 1.41
N ILE A 52 -6.13 -19.82 1.91
CA ILE A 52 -5.84 -18.88 3.01
C ILE A 52 -6.16 -17.44 2.59
N LEU A 53 -5.86 -17.07 1.34
CA LEU A 53 -6.23 -15.75 0.83
C LEU A 53 -7.75 -15.54 0.88
N GLU A 54 -8.51 -16.53 0.45
CA GLU A 54 -9.98 -16.48 0.49
C GLU A 54 -10.51 -16.29 1.91
N GLU A 55 -9.97 -17.05 2.88
CA GLU A 55 -10.31 -16.87 4.31
C GLU A 55 -10.02 -15.45 4.80
N TRP A 56 -8.87 -14.89 4.42
CA TRP A 56 -8.46 -13.55 4.81
C TRP A 56 -9.38 -12.46 4.22
N LEU A 57 -9.70 -12.58 2.93
CA LEU A 57 -10.59 -11.65 2.24
C LEU A 57 -12.00 -11.70 2.85
N GLN A 58 -12.51 -12.88 3.12
CA GLN A 58 -13.80 -13.08 3.78
C GLN A 58 -13.82 -12.48 5.20
N GLN A 59 -12.76 -12.70 5.99
CA GLN A 59 -12.65 -12.15 7.33
C GLN A 59 -12.67 -10.61 7.29
N ILE A 60 -11.87 -9.99 6.42
CA ILE A 60 -11.80 -8.52 6.30
C ILE A 60 -13.17 -7.96 5.90
N THR A 61 -13.79 -8.50 4.86
CA THR A 61 -15.10 -8.05 4.38
C THR A 61 -16.16 -8.14 5.47
N ASN A 62 -16.29 -9.33 6.10
CA ASN A 62 -17.31 -9.55 7.12
C ASN A 62 -17.14 -8.65 8.36
N GLU A 63 -15.89 -8.46 8.83
CA GLU A 63 -15.63 -7.63 10.01
C GLU A 63 -15.87 -6.15 9.73
N LEU A 64 -15.49 -5.65 8.55
CA LEU A 64 -15.71 -4.25 8.18
C LEU A 64 -17.20 -3.95 7.91
N GLU A 65 -17.95 -4.90 7.34
CA GLU A 65 -19.41 -4.79 7.20
C GLU A 65 -20.10 -4.73 8.58
N ARG A 66 -19.73 -5.63 9.49
CA ARG A 66 -20.24 -5.60 10.88
C ARG A 66 -19.91 -4.30 11.60
N GLU A 67 -18.72 -3.76 11.40
CA GLU A 67 -18.34 -2.48 11.98
C GLU A 67 -19.18 -1.33 11.45
N LYS A 68 -19.44 -1.31 10.14
CA LYS A 68 -20.32 -0.35 9.48
C LYS A 68 -21.76 -0.42 10.01
N GLU A 69 -22.27 -1.62 10.23
CA GLU A 69 -23.61 -1.83 10.82
C GLU A 69 -23.70 -1.33 12.27
N LYS A 70 -22.65 -1.59 13.08
CA LYS A 70 -22.58 -1.13 14.49
C LYS A 70 -22.46 0.38 14.60
N ASN A 71 -21.71 1.00 13.70
CA ASN A 71 -21.38 2.42 13.70
C ASN A 71 -21.76 3.11 12.38
N PRO A 72 -23.07 3.26 12.05
CA PRO A 72 -23.48 3.82 10.74
C PRO A 72 -22.99 5.25 10.48
N LYS A 73 -22.69 6.00 11.56
CA LYS A 73 -22.19 7.38 11.48
C LYS A 73 -20.68 7.47 11.25
N ARG A 74 -19.95 6.39 11.48
CA ARG A 74 -18.51 6.30 11.32
C ARG A 74 -18.18 5.00 10.60
N SER A 75 -18.41 5.00 9.29
CA SER A 75 -18.02 3.86 8.45
C SER A 75 -16.51 3.65 8.50
N PRO A 76 -16.03 2.40 8.58
CA PRO A 76 -14.61 2.14 8.50
C PRO A 76 -14.04 2.65 7.17
N ALA A 77 -12.76 3.01 7.18
CA ALA A 77 -12.04 3.39 5.98
C ALA A 77 -12.00 2.24 4.95
N PRO A 78 -11.81 2.52 3.66
CA PRO A 78 -11.66 1.48 2.65
C PRO A 78 -10.41 0.63 2.91
N TRP A 79 -10.44 -0.61 2.42
CA TRP A 79 -9.30 -1.52 2.48
C TRP A 79 -8.77 -1.84 1.08
N GLY A 80 -7.58 -2.41 1.03
CA GLY A 80 -7.00 -2.80 -0.25
C GLY A 80 -6.00 -3.95 -0.16
N VAL A 81 -5.60 -4.41 -1.34
CA VAL A 81 -4.60 -5.46 -1.50
C VAL A 81 -3.46 -4.99 -2.41
N ASN A 82 -2.25 -5.48 -2.15
CA ASN A 82 -1.17 -5.38 -3.13
C ASN A 82 -1.09 -6.70 -3.91
N PHE A 83 -1.07 -6.57 -5.23
CA PHE A 83 -1.08 -7.67 -6.18
C PHE A 83 0.13 -7.59 -7.11
N ILE A 84 0.96 -8.64 -7.07
CA ILE A 84 2.13 -8.77 -7.95
C ILE A 84 1.67 -9.22 -9.33
N VAL A 85 1.81 -8.34 -10.33
CA VAL A 85 1.37 -8.61 -11.72
C VAL A 85 2.48 -9.18 -12.61
N HIS A 86 3.60 -9.58 -12.02
CA HIS A 86 4.70 -10.20 -12.73
C HIS A 86 4.45 -11.69 -12.99
N ARG A 87 4.96 -12.20 -14.13
CA ARG A 87 4.85 -13.62 -14.55
C ARG A 87 5.38 -14.64 -13.53
N SER A 88 6.21 -14.23 -12.57
CA SER A 88 6.67 -15.09 -11.47
C SER A 88 5.59 -15.35 -10.41
N ASN A 89 4.46 -14.66 -10.46
CA ASN A 89 3.33 -14.94 -9.59
C ASN A 89 2.54 -16.14 -10.14
N HIS A 90 2.87 -17.33 -9.68
CA HIS A 90 2.23 -18.58 -10.12
C HIS A 90 0.75 -18.69 -9.70
N ARG A 91 0.29 -17.86 -8.77
CA ARG A 91 -1.09 -17.81 -8.29
C ARG A 91 -1.91 -16.70 -8.96
N TYR A 92 -1.34 -16.03 -9.97
CA TYR A 92 -1.92 -14.84 -10.59
C TYR A 92 -3.41 -15.00 -10.95
N VAL A 93 -3.77 -16.07 -11.64
CA VAL A 93 -5.14 -16.29 -12.14
C VAL A 93 -6.11 -16.56 -10.98
N ASP A 94 -5.73 -17.45 -10.08
CA ASP A 94 -6.59 -17.84 -8.95
C ASP A 94 -6.79 -16.68 -7.97
N ASP A 95 -5.71 -15.96 -7.65
CA ASP A 95 -5.78 -14.82 -6.73
C ASP A 95 -6.54 -13.63 -7.36
N LEU A 96 -6.43 -13.41 -8.68
CA LEU A 96 -7.20 -12.38 -9.38
C LEU A 96 -8.71 -12.70 -9.37
N ALA A 97 -9.08 -13.96 -9.50
CA ALA A 97 -10.49 -14.38 -9.38
C ALA A 97 -11.05 -14.12 -7.96
N LEU A 98 -10.22 -14.25 -6.92
CA LEU A 98 -10.62 -13.86 -5.57
C LEU A 98 -10.75 -12.35 -5.40
N ILE A 99 -9.88 -11.55 -6.04
CA ILE A 99 -10.02 -10.10 -6.08
C ILE A 99 -11.34 -9.70 -6.73
N GLU A 100 -11.70 -10.31 -7.86
CA GLU A 100 -12.98 -10.09 -8.51
C GLU A 100 -14.17 -10.47 -7.61
N LYS A 101 -14.08 -11.60 -6.91
CA LYS A 101 -15.12 -12.10 -6.00
C LYS A 101 -15.35 -11.21 -4.78
N TYR A 102 -14.26 -10.76 -4.12
CA TYR A 102 -14.33 -10.01 -2.84
C TYR A 102 -14.27 -8.49 -3.02
N GLN A 103 -13.98 -8.01 -4.22
CA GLN A 103 -14.09 -6.61 -4.63
C GLN A 103 -13.40 -5.61 -3.68
N PRO A 104 -12.09 -5.78 -3.35
CA PRO A 104 -11.39 -4.79 -2.54
C PRO A 104 -11.49 -3.39 -3.19
N PRO A 105 -11.87 -2.35 -2.43
CA PRO A 105 -11.99 -0.99 -2.97
C PRO A 105 -10.70 -0.47 -3.62
N LEU A 106 -9.53 -0.90 -3.13
CA LEU A 106 -8.23 -0.53 -3.64
C LEU A 106 -7.40 -1.76 -4.01
N VAL A 107 -6.87 -1.80 -5.22
CA VAL A 107 -5.85 -2.75 -5.63
C VAL A 107 -4.57 -2.00 -6.01
N ILE A 108 -3.45 -2.36 -5.36
CA ILE A 108 -2.14 -1.78 -5.64
C ILE A 108 -1.34 -2.80 -6.47
N THR A 109 -1.04 -2.46 -7.71
CA THR A 109 -0.28 -3.35 -8.61
C THR A 109 1.22 -3.07 -8.52
N SER A 110 2.01 -4.13 -8.51
CA SER A 110 3.48 -4.06 -8.50
C SER A 110 4.10 -4.98 -9.55
N LEU A 111 5.25 -4.55 -10.09
CA LEU A 111 6.15 -5.36 -10.93
C LEU A 111 5.56 -5.86 -12.28
N GLY A 112 4.84 -5.03 -13.03
CA GLY A 112 4.43 -5.48 -14.37
C GLY A 112 3.39 -4.62 -15.08
N ASP A 113 2.53 -5.28 -15.84
CA ASP A 113 1.45 -4.63 -16.60
C ASP A 113 0.14 -4.64 -15.80
N PRO A 114 -0.39 -3.50 -15.36
CA PRO A 114 -1.61 -3.46 -14.57
C PRO A 114 -2.89 -3.68 -15.38
N ARG A 115 -2.88 -3.60 -16.73
CA ARG A 115 -4.10 -3.62 -17.56
C ARG A 115 -5.08 -4.75 -17.24
N PRO A 116 -4.67 -6.02 -17.14
CA PRO A 116 -5.65 -7.09 -16.83
C PRO A 116 -6.30 -6.94 -15.45
N VAL A 117 -5.58 -6.35 -14.49
CA VAL A 117 -6.11 -6.06 -13.15
C VAL A 117 -7.03 -4.84 -13.21
N VAL A 118 -6.67 -3.81 -13.97
CA VAL A 118 -7.50 -2.62 -14.18
C VAL A 118 -8.87 -3.01 -14.75
N GLU A 119 -8.91 -3.86 -15.77
CA GLU A 119 -10.16 -4.34 -16.37
C GLU A 119 -11.09 -5.01 -15.35
N VAL A 120 -10.54 -5.91 -14.53
CA VAL A 120 -11.29 -6.63 -13.47
C VAL A 120 -11.75 -5.67 -12.38
N VAL A 121 -10.87 -4.80 -11.89
CA VAL A 121 -11.16 -3.91 -10.76
C VAL A 121 -12.16 -2.83 -11.16
N HIS A 122 -12.02 -2.26 -12.35
CA HIS A 122 -12.97 -1.26 -12.86
C HIS A 122 -14.38 -1.85 -13.09
N ALA A 123 -14.49 -3.15 -13.43
CA ALA A 123 -15.78 -3.78 -13.64
C ALA A 123 -16.69 -3.77 -12.40
N TYR A 124 -16.10 -3.78 -11.19
CA TYR A 124 -16.86 -3.65 -9.94
C TYR A 124 -16.79 -2.24 -9.31
N GLY A 125 -16.14 -1.28 -9.97
CA GLY A 125 -16.02 0.11 -9.50
C GLY A 125 -14.93 0.35 -8.47
N GLY A 126 -13.96 -0.57 -8.34
CA GLY A 126 -12.75 -0.40 -7.54
C GLY A 126 -11.74 0.53 -8.20
N VAL A 127 -10.63 0.80 -7.52
CA VAL A 127 -9.57 1.72 -7.93
C VAL A 127 -8.23 0.98 -7.97
N VAL A 128 -7.44 1.21 -9.02
CA VAL A 128 -6.10 0.62 -9.18
C VAL A 128 -5.03 1.68 -9.03
N PHE A 129 -4.15 1.49 -8.02
CA PHE A 129 -2.90 2.22 -7.93
C PHE A 129 -1.76 1.34 -8.45
N SER A 130 -0.69 1.97 -8.94
CA SER A 130 0.54 1.25 -9.34
C SER A 130 1.75 1.78 -8.57
N ASP A 131 2.55 0.86 -8.01
CA ASP A 131 3.86 1.18 -7.43
C ASP A 131 4.83 1.62 -8.52
N VAL A 132 5.42 2.80 -8.38
CA VAL A 132 6.37 3.36 -9.33
C VAL A 132 7.58 3.96 -8.62
N THR A 133 8.77 3.74 -9.18
CA THR A 133 10.05 4.24 -8.65
C THR A 133 10.71 5.26 -9.57
N THR A 134 10.17 5.47 -10.80
CA THR A 134 10.71 6.37 -11.81
C THR A 134 9.60 7.07 -12.58
N ILE A 135 9.91 8.22 -13.16
CA ILE A 135 8.99 8.95 -14.08
C ILE A 135 8.56 8.08 -15.27
N LYS A 136 9.47 7.27 -15.81
CA LYS A 136 9.15 6.33 -16.89
C LYS A 136 8.09 5.31 -16.46
N HIS A 137 8.20 4.78 -15.25
CA HIS A 137 7.22 3.83 -14.70
C HIS A 137 5.88 4.53 -14.45
N ALA A 138 5.89 5.76 -13.91
CA ALA A 138 4.68 6.56 -13.70
C ALA A 138 3.89 6.76 -14.99
N LYS A 139 4.54 7.26 -16.05
CA LYS A 139 3.90 7.45 -17.36
C LYS A 139 3.32 6.16 -17.93
N LYS A 140 4.09 5.04 -17.85
CA LYS A 140 3.60 3.74 -18.32
C LYS A 140 2.40 3.21 -17.52
N ALA A 141 2.37 3.39 -16.20
CA ALA A 141 1.26 2.96 -15.39
C ALA A 141 -0.04 3.72 -15.75
N ILE A 142 0.07 5.03 -15.95
CA ILE A 142 -1.04 5.89 -16.39
C ILE A 142 -1.55 5.47 -17.77
N GLU A 143 -0.65 5.29 -18.76
CA GLU A 143 -0.99 4.82 -20.11
C GLU A 143 -1.75 3.48 -20.11
N LYS A 144 -1.53 2.67 -19.06
CA LYS A 144 -2.13 1.35 -18.88
C LYS A 144 -3.38 1.36 -18.00
N GLY A 145 -3.88 2.54 -17.65
CA GLY A 145 -5.15 2.71 -16.99
C GLY A 145 -5.12 2.71 -15.46
N ALA A 146 -3.95 2.81 -14.83
CA ALA A 146 -3.89 3.01 -13.38
C ALA A 146 -4.56 4.34 -13.00
N ASP A 147 -5.46 4.31 -12.01
CA ASP A 147 -6.19 5.48 -11.51
C ASP A 147 -5.30 6.39 -10.66
N GLY A 148 -4.37 5.78 -9.94
CA GLY A 148 -3.44 6.46 -9.05
C GLY A 148 -2.05 5.82 -9.05
N LEU A 149 -1.10 6.50 -8.42
CA LEU A 149 0.27 6.05 -8.30
C LEU A 149 0.72 6.03 -6.84
N VAL A 150 1.50 5.00 -6.49
CA VAL A 150 2.31 5.01 -5.27
C VAL A 150 3.74 5.38 -5.68
N LEU A 151 4.17 6.57 -5.30
CA LEU A 151 5.51 7.07 -5.57
C LEU A 151 6.47 6.51 -4.52
N VAL A 152 7.17 5.44 -4.87
CA VAL A 152 8.13 4.78 -3.98
C VAL A 152 9.48 5.49 -4.11
N ALA A 153 9.66 6.52 -3.28
CA ALA A 153 10.81 7.42 -3.31
C ALA A 153 11.99 6.93 -2.47
N ALA A 154 13.07 7.70 -2.44
CA ALA A 154 14.20 7.45 -1.56
C ALA A 154 13.76 7.44 -0.08
N GLY A 155 14.32 6.51 0.70
CA GLY A 155 13.96 6.30 2.11
C GLY A 155 12.73 5.40 2.32
N ALA A 156 12.07 4.92 1.27
CA ALA A 156 11.07 3.87 1.41
C ALA A 156 11.74 2.56 1.87
N GLY A 157 11.12 1.86 2.82
CA GLY A 157 11.56 0.53 3.25
C GLY A 157 11.39 -0.50 2.14
N GLY A 158 12.26 -1.50 2.09
CA GLY A 158 12.27 -2.47 0.99
C GLY A 158 12.76 -1.86 -0.33
N HIS A 159 12.27 -2.37 -1.47
CA HIS A 159 12.65 -1.94 -2.81
C HIS A 159 12.19 -0.50 -3.10
N GLY A 160 12.99 0.46 -2.72
CA GLY A 160 12.73 1.89 -2.89
C GLY A 160 13.35 2.47 -4.16
N GLY A 161 12.80 3.59 -4.61
CA GLY A 161 13.42 4.44 -5.62
C GLY A 161 14.55 5.29 -5.03
N THR A 162 15.23 6.02 -5.92
CA THR A 162 16.34 6.91 -5.54
C THR A 162 15.98 8.39 -5.64
N TYR A 163 14.79 8.73 -6.15
CA TYR A 163 14.35 10.11 -6.28
C TYR A 163 14.00 10.71 -4.90
N ASN A 164 14.38 11.97 -4.72
CA ASN A 164 13.91 12.74 -3.57
C ASN A 164 12.37 12.74 -3.53
N PRO A 165 11.72 12.48 -2.39
CA PRO A 165 10.27 12.37 -2.30
C PRO A 165 9.52 13.59 -2.82
N ILE A 166 9.92 14.79 -2.41
CA ILE A 166 9.25 16.05 -2.80
C ILE A 166 9.40 16.30 -4.30
N SER A 167 10.64 16.20 -4.82
CA SER A 167 10.91 16.40 -6.25
C SER A 167 10.16 15.38 -7.12
N PHE A 168 10.00 14.14 -6.64
CA PHE A 168 9.28 13.12 -7.37
C PHE A 168 7.78 13.45 -7.48
N VAL A 169 7.17 13.93 -6.40
CA VAL A 169 5.77 14.39 -6.43
C VAL A 169 5.62 15.57 -7.40
N HIS A 170 6.48 16.60 -7.29
CA HIS A 170 6.41 17.77 -8.17
C HIS A 170 6.51 17.37 -9.65
N GLU A 171 7.49 16.56 -10.02
CA GLU A 171 7.67 16.11 -11.40
C GLU A 171 6.48 15.32 -11.93
N VAL A 172 5.89 14.44 -11.11
CA VAL A 172 4.71 13.65 -11.53
C VAL A 172 3.49 14.55 -11.66
N ARG A 173 3.33 15.57 -10.83
CA ARG A 173 2.22 16.53 -10.90
C ARG A 173 2.20 17.37 -12.19
N GLU A 174 3.35 17.55 -12.85
CA GLU A 174 3.40 18.25 -14.15
C GLU A 174 2.58 17.54 -15.25
N PHE A 175 2.36 16.23 -15.15
CA PHE A 175 1.65 15.45 -16.16
C PHE A 175 0.51 14.58 -15.64
N PHE A 176 0.30 14.50 -14.32
CA PHE A 176 -0.71 13.64 -13.73
C PHE A 176 -1.52 14.33 -12.62
N ALA A 177 -2.81 14.52 -12.88
CA ALA A 177 -3.76 15.10 -11.92
C ALA A 177 -4.51 14.05 -11.06
N GLY A 178 -4.26 12.76 -11.29
CA GLY A 178 -4.86 11.66 -10.52
C GLY A 178 -4.27 11.51 -9.12
N PRO A 179 -4.81 10.57 -8.31
CA PRO A 179 -4.37 10.38 -6.94
C PRO A 179 -2.91 9.94 -6.83
N LEU A 180 -2.17 10.54 -5.87
CA LEU A 180 -0.80 10.19 -5.55
C LEU A 180 -0.66 9.78 -4.09
N ALA A 181 -0.06 8.63 -3.83
CA ALA A 181 0.40 8.21 -2.52
C ALA A 181 1.93 8.32 -2.46
N LEU A 182 2.48 9.02 -1.48
CA LEU A 182 3.92 9.19 -1.33
C LEU A 182 4.48 8.22 -0.28
N ALA A 183 5.47 7.43 -0.68
CA ALA A 183 6.29 6.58 0.18
C ALA A 183 7.74 7.05 0.19
N GLY A 184 8.37 7.07 1.37
CA GLY A 184 9.79 7.41 1.50
C GLY A 184 10.09 8.21 2.76
N GLY A 185 10.53 7.53 3.83
CA GLY A 185 10.99 8.17 5.07
C GLY A 185 9.91 8.85 5.91
N LEU A 186 8.62 8.61 5.64
CA LEU A 186 7.52 9.20 6.41
C LEU A 186 7.32 8.44 7.71
N THR A 187 7.50 9.11 8.86
CA THR A 187 7.52 8.47 10.18
C THR A 187 6.69 9.17 11.25
N LYS A 188 6.39 10.45 11.07
CA LYS A 188 5.69 11.30 12.04
C LYS A 188 4.44 11.92 11.44
N GLY A 189 3.52 12.39 12.27
CA GLY A 189 2.32 13.08 11.80
C GLY A 189 2.60 14.30 10.91
N VAL A 190 3.67 15.04 11.19
CA VAL A 190 4.10 16.17 10.37
C VAL A 190 4.49 15.74 8.94
N ASP A 191 4.98 14.52 8.75
CA ASP A 191 5.38 14.02 7.44
C ASP A 191 4.16 13.77 6.54
N ILE A 192 2.99 13.49 7.13
CA ILE A 192 1.72 13.39 6.40
C ILE A 192 1.37 14.75 5.82
N LEU A 193 1.45 15.80 6.63
CA LEU A 193 1.22 17.18 6.17
C LEU A 193 2.23 17.60 5.10
N LEU A 194 3.51 17.24 5.26
CA LEU A 194 4.53 17.51 4.25
C LEU A 194 4.23 16.80 2.92
N ALA A 195 3.73 15.57 2.96
CA ALA A 195 3.32 14.85 1.75
C ALA A 195 2.17 15.60 1.04
N GLU A 196 1.16 16.05 1.79
CA GLU A 196 0.04 16.83 1.25
C GLU A 196 0.51 18.18 0.69
N MET A 197 1.36 18.90 1.41
CA MET A 197 1.94 20.18 0.95
C MET A 197 2.80 20.03 -0.31
N ALA A 198 3.48 18.90 -0.48
CA ALA A 198 4.19 18.57 -1.71
C ALA A 198 3.25 18.23 -2.88
N GLY A 199 1.96 18.01 -2.62
CA GLY A 199 0.97 17.69 -3.64
C GLY A 199 0.58 16.22 -3.72
N ALA A 200 1.00 15.36 -2.77
CA ALA A 200 0.48 14.01 -2.65
C ALA A 200 -0.92 14.01 -2.00
N ASP A 201 -1.74 13.03 -2.32
CA ASP A 201 -3.08 12.87 -1.73
C ASP A 201 -3.06 12.01 -0.48
N PHE A 202 -2.08 11.11 -0.38
CA PHE A 202 -1.92 10.18 0.74
C PHE A 202 -0.45 10.04 1.13
N ALA A 203 -0.20 9.90 2.42
CA ALA A 203 1.04 9.35 2.93
C ALA A 203 0.97 7.82 2.93
N TYR A 204 1.96 7.16 2.33
CA TYR A 204 2.07 5.70 2.26
C TYR A 204 3.13 5.21 3.23
N ILE A 205 2.70 4.64 4.35
CA ILE A 205 3.54 4.39 5.51
C ILE A 205 3.60 2.90 5.83
N GLY A 206 4.79 2.34 5.90
CA GLY A 206 5.02 0.93 6.25
C GLY A 206 5.66 0.76 7.62
N THR A 207 6.92 1.10 7.73
CA THR A 207 7.80 0.80 8.89
C THR A 207 7.17 1.16 10.23
N ARG A 208 6.43 2.25 10.30
CA ARG A 208 5.76 2.71 11.53
C ARG A 208 4.71 1.76 12.06
N PHE A 209 4.13 0.92 11.19
CA PHE A 209 3.13 -0.08 11.56
C PHE A 209 3.72 -1.45 11.92
N ILE A 210 5.02 -1.69 11.68
CA ILE A 210 5.66 -2.98 12.02
C ILE A 210 5.58 -3.28 13.53
N PRO A 211 5.80 -2.31 14.45
CA PRO A 211 5.73 -2.57 15.89
C PRO A 211 4.31 -2.74 16.45
N ALA A 212 3.26 -2.51 15.64
CA ALA A 212 1.87 -2.66 16.11
C ALA A 212 1.61 -4.06 16.67
N VAL A 213 0.73 -4.16 17.67
CA VAL A 213 0.40 -5.45 18.32
C VAL A 213 -0.31 -6.41 17.37
N GLU A 214 -0.99 -5.89 16.34
CA GLU A 214 -1.68 -6.62 15.28
C GLU A 214 -0.73 -7.21 14.24
N SER A 215 0.50 -6.69 14.13
CA SER A 215 1.49 -7.11 13.16
C SER A 215 1.99 -8.54 13.41
N GLN A 216 2.25 -9.29 12.33
CA GLN A 216 2.87 -10.62 12.40
C GLN A 216 4.38 -10.57 12.65
N ALA A 217 4.99 -9.39 12.69
CA ALA A 217 6.41 -9.25 12.97
C ALA A 217 6.77 -9.87 14.33
N GLN A 218 7.91 -10.56 14.38
CA GLN A 218 8.42 -11.14 15.62
C GLN A 218 8.80 -10.03 16.62
N GLY A 219 8.70 -10.36 17.93
CA GLY A 219 8.93 -9.39 19.00
C GLY A 219 10.32 -8.74 18.97
N GLU A 220 11.34 -9.49 18.57
CA GLU A 220 12.71 -8.97 18.41
C GLU A 220 12.80 -7.94 17.28
N TYR A 221 12.16 -8.21 16.14
CA TYR A 221 12.14 -7.28 15.03
C TYR A 221 11.34 -6.01 15.37
N LYS A 222 10.21 -6.15 16.09
CA LYS A 222 9.45 -4.99 16.60
C LYS A 222 10.31 -4.11 17.51
N ARG A 223 11.08 -4.71 18.44
CA ARG A 223 11.99 -3.96 19.31
C ARG A 223 13.10 -3.27 18.51
N ALA A 224 13.73 -4.00 17.58
CA ALA A 224 14.78 -3.44 16.73
C ALA A 224 14.28 -2.20 15.95
N ILE A 225 13.06 -2.24 15.41
CA ILE A 225 12.44 -1.07 14.73
C ILE A 225 12.21 0.11 15.69
N LEU A 226 11.82 -0.15 16.94
CA LEU A 226 11.58 0.91 17.93
C LEU A 226 12.87 1.59 18.44
N GLU A 227 13.95 0.82 18.49
CA GLU A 227 15.26 1.27 18.96
C GLU A 227 16.13 1.88 17.84
N ALA A 228 15.83 1.57 16.58
CA ALA A 228 16.60 2.01 15.43
C ALA A 228 16.51 3.51 15.16
N SER A 229 17.61 4.02 14.62
CA SER A 229 17.74 5.36 14.08
C SER A 229 18.02 5.34 12.57
N ILE A 230 18.14 6.50 11.94
CA ILE A 230 18.51 6.61 10.52
C ILE A 230 19.89 5.98 10.22
N GLN A 231 20.78 5.92 11.20
CA GLN A 231 22.12 5.32 11.06
C GLN A 231 22.09 3.80 10.95
N ASP A 232 20.98 3.18 11.38
CA ASP A 232 20.78 1.73 11.34
C ASP A 232 20.14 1.25 10.04
N ILE A 233 19.91 2.16 9.06
CA ILE A 233 19.35 1.83 7.76
C ILE A 233 20.47 1.65 6.74
N LEU A 234 20.52 0.48 6.11
CA LEU A 234 21.44 0.15 5.03
C LEU A 234 20.70 0.03 3.69
N TYR A 235 21.13 0.79 2.68
CA TYR A 235 20.69 0.63 1.30
C TYR A 235 21.65 -0.33 0.59
N THR A 236 21.17 -1.52 0.22
CA THR A 236 21.99 -2.60 -0.35
C THR A 236 21.20 -3.52 -1.26
N ASP A 237 21.87 -4.14 -2.22
CA ASP A 237 21.35 -5.17 -3.11
C ASP A 237 21.72 -6.62 -2.67
N ALA A 238 22.42 -6.75 -1.54
CA ALA A 238 23.01 -8.02 -1.10
C ALA A 238 21.99 -9.16 -0.88
N PHE A 239 20.71 -8.86 -0.62
CA PHE A 239 19.71 -9.89 -0.30
C PHE A 239 18.95 -10.42 -1.52
N THR A 240 18.56 -9.53 -2.41
CA THR A 240 17.67 -9.87 -3.53
C THR A 240 18.26 -9.55 -4.90
N GLY A 241 19.47 -8.98 -4.93
CA GLY A 241 20.07 -8.43 -6.14
C GLY A 241 19.41 -7.12 -6.63
N ILE A 242 18.44 -6.60 -5.88
CA ILE A 242 17.77 -5.32 -6.15
C ILE A 242 17.99 -4.41 -4.93
N PRO A 243 18.51 -3.19 -5.14
CA PRO A 243 18.76 -2.27 -4.03
C PRO A 243 17.49 -1.98 -3.21
N ALA A 244 17.63 -2.07 -1.89
CA ALA A 244 16.54 -1.85 -0.96
C ALA A 244 17.07 -1.33 0.39
N ASN A 245 16.20 -0.69 1.16
CA ASN A 245 16.52 -0.26 2.51
C ASN A 245 16.19 -1.36 3.51
N TYR A 246 17.18 -1.75 4.29
CA TYR A 246 17.12 -2.76 5.33
C TYR A 246 17.57 -2.19 6.67
N LEU A 247 17.06 -2.74 7.75
CA LEU A 247 17.56 -2.48 9.08
C LEU A 247 18.82 -3.32 9.32
N LEU A 248 19.92 -2.72 9.77
CA LEU A 248 21.21 -3.39 10.01
C LEU A 248 21.06 -4.64 10.90
N GLN A 249 20.22 -4.58 11.94
CA GLN A 249 19.98 -5.71 12.85
C GLN A 249 19.16 -6.85 12.20
N SER A 250 18.63 -6.66 11.00
CA SER A 250 17.89 -7.70 10.25
C SER A 250 18.74 -8.44 9.23
N ILE A 251 20.06 -8.17 9.22
CA ILE A 251 21.03 -8.69 8.26
C ILE A 251 21.80 -9.88 8.86
#